data_5fccf837e934c352b1e8ca4b6ff774fb
#
_entry.id   5fccf837e934c352b1e8ca4b6ff774fb
#
_cell.length_a   1.000
_cell.length_b   1.000
_cell.length_c   1.000
_cell.angle_alpha   90.00
_cell.angle_beta   90.00
_cell.angle_gamma   90.00
#
_symmetry.space_group_name_H-M   'P 1'
#
loop_
_entity.id
_entity.type
_entity.pdbx_description
1 polymer ?
#
loop_
_entity_poly.entity_id
_entity_poly.type
_entity_poly.pdbx_seq_one_letter_code
_entity_poly.pdbx_strand_id
1 'polypeptide(L)'
;MIKTRFISHGTLGSKDLDATRTFYEEFLGLEVVRTSPVSLMIRRGGQHVYAVVLTKNKERMPRCYHNGLDVESDAEVDAAWRLCTEQAQKWGLHEITKPSERHGTYSFLFWDADDNAWEVLSNPKGGYTWIFEQGDLEGRGHFARDFRDKLPKTEKA
;
A
#
# COMPACT_ATOMS: atom_id res chain seq x y z
N MET A 1 -14.64 -12.99 -24.01
CA MET A 1 -13.96 -12.75 -22.70
C MET A 1 -12.47 -12.91 -22.87
N ILE A 2 -11.65 -11.97 -22.36
CA ILE A 2 -10.18 -12.09 -22.33
C ILE A 2 -9.80 -13.20 -21.34
N LYS A 3 -8.91 -14.11 -21.74
CA LYS A 3 -8.43 -15.21 -20.86
C LYS A 3 -7.28 -14.71 -19.98
N THR A 4 -7.62 -13.95 -18.92
CA THR A 4 -6.64 -13.47 -17.94
C THR A 4 -6.28 -14.55 -16.93
N ARG A 5 -5.05 -14.51 -16.41
CA ARG A 5 -4.56 -15.40 -15.35
C ARG A 5 -4.57 -14.69 -13.98
N PHE A 6 -4.09 -13.46 -13.93
CA PHE A 6 -4.02 -12.62 -12.73
C PHE A 6 -3.77 -11.16 -13.12
N ILE A 7 -3.95 -10.25 -12.16
CA ILE A 7 -3.54 -8.84 -12.31
C ILE A 7 -2.02 -8.78 -12.14
N SER A 8 -1.29 -8.51 -13.23
CA SER A 8 0.18 -8.65 -13.26
C SER A 8 0.91 -7.48 -12.62
N HIS A 9 0.51 -6.24 -12.90
CA HIS A 9 1.24 -5.06 -12.43
C HIS A 9 0.38 -3.81 -12.38
N GLY A 10 0.83 -2.86 -11.55
CA GLY A 10 0.47 -1.46 -11.59
C GLY A 10 1.64 -0.60 -12.07
N THR A 11 1.46 0.72 -12.16
CA THR A 11 2.52 1.66 -12.53
C THR A 11 2.54 2.84 -11.57
N LEU A 12 3.75 3.21 -11.13
CA LEU A 12 4.05 4.36 -10.30
C LEU A 12 5.01 5.29 -11.08
N GLY A 13 5.04 6.55 -10.70
CA GLY A 13 5.99 7.50 -11.25
C GLY A 13 7.12 7.77 -10.27
N SER A 14 8.29 8.15 -10.79
CA SER A 14 9.44 8.62 -10.03
C SER A 14 10.03 9.85 -10.71
N LYS A 15 10.47 10.81 -9.92
CA LYS A 15 11.22 12.00 -10.35
C LYS A 15 12.73 11.72 -10.40
N ASP A 16 13.20 10.78 -9.56
CA ASP A 16 14.58 10.33 -9.43
C ASP A 16 14.61 8.84 -9.05
N LEU A 17 14.95 7.97 -10.00
CA LEU A 17 14.92 6.52 -9.80
C LEU A 17 15.92 6.02 -8.76
N ASP A 18 17.05 6.70 -8.54
CA ASP A 18 18.04 6.25 -7.56
C ASP A 18 17.59 6.61 -6.14
N ALA A 19 17.07 7.80 -5.94
CA ALA A 19 16.43 8.20 -4.68
C ALA A 19 15.21 7.34 -4.35
N THR A 20 14.34 7.11 -5.33
CA THR A 20 13.15 6.26 -5.19
C THR A 20 13.52 4.82 -4.85
N ARG A 21 14.56 4.26 -5.50
CA ARG A 21 15.07 2.94 -5.19
C ARG A 21 15.51 2.84 -3.74
N THR A 22 16.34 3.77 -3.28
CA THR A 22 16.84 3.81 -1.90
C THR A 22 15.68 3.87 -0.90
N PHE A 23 14.69 4.71 -1.13
CA PHE A 23 13.49 4.80 -0.30
C PHE A 23 12.71 3.47 -0.25
N TYR A 24 12.48 2.84 -1.39
CA TYR A 24 11.72 1.59 -1.45
C TYR A 24 12.46 0.42 -0.80
N GLU A 25 13.79 0.31 -0.98
CA GLU A 25 14.60 -0.73 -0.36
C GLU A 25 14.78 -0.50 1.15
N GLU A 26 15.21 0.69 1.56
CA GLU A 26 15.64 0.96 2.94
C GLU A 26 14.48 1.32 3.88
N PHE A 27 13.44 1.99 3.38
CA PHE A 27 12.35 2.46 4.21
C PHE A 27 11.11 1.57 4.10
N LEU A 28 10.70 1.20 2.90
CA LEU A 28 9.52 0.34 2.70
C LEU A 28 9.85 -1.15 2.73
N GLY A 29 11.12 -1.54 2.66
CA GLY A 29 11.55 -2.94 2.68
C GLY A 29 11.13 -3.73 1.45
N LEU A 30 10.99 -3.07 0.29
CA LEU A 30 10.58 -3.71 -0.95
C LEU A 30 11.79 -4.29 -1.69
N GLU A 31 11.55 -5.32 -2.48
CA GLU A 31 12.51 -5.79 -3.47
C GLU A 31 12.46 -4.88 -4.70
N VAL A 32 13.61 -4.38 -5.14
CA VAL A 32 13.72 -3.46 -6.27
C VAL A 32 14.73 -3.96 -7.28
N VAL A 33 14.36 -3.97 -8.55
CA VAL A 33 15.28 -4.25 -9.66
C VAL A 33 15.17 -3.15 -10.71
N ARG A 34 16.32 -2.74 -11.26
CA ARG A 34 16.36 -1.81 -12.40
C ARG A 34 16.14 -2.60 -13.69
N THR A 35 15.14 -2.21 -14.46
CA THR A 35 14.79 -2.87 -15.71
C THR A 35 15.27 -2.11 -16.94
N SER A 36 15.50 -0.80 -16.81
CA SER A 36 16.07 0.06 -17.86
C SER A 36 16.64 1.34 -17.26
N PRO A 37 17.29 2.21 -18.06
CA PRO A 37 17.72 3.54 -17.60
C PRO A 37 16.57 4.41 -17.08
N VAL A 38 15.32 4.12 -17.45
CA VAL A 38 14.13 4.92 -17.12
C VAL A 38 13.09 4.17 -16.29
N SER A 39 13.41 2.97 -15.77
CA SER A 39 12.43 2.19 -15.02
C SER A 39 13.01 1.23 -13.98
N LEU A 40 12.23 1.02 -12.93
CA LEU A 40 12.42 -0.03 -11.92
C LEU A 40 11.20 -0.96 -11.93
N MET A 41 11.36 -2.14 -11.33
CA MET A 41 10.26 -3.00 -10.88
C MET A 41 10.40 -3.21 -9.39
N ILE A 42 9.27 -3.16 -8.67
CA ILE A 42 9.21 -3.37 -7.22
C ILE A 42 8.17 -4.42 -6.89
N ARG A 43 8.40 -5.15 -5.79
CA ARG A 43 7.45 -6.09 -5.21
C ARG A 43 7.67 -6.29 -3.70
N ARG A 44 6.65 -6.87 -3.04
CA ARG A 44 6.78 -7.45 -1.70
C ARG A 44 6.09 -8.80 -1.69
N GLY A 45 6.79 -9.85 -2.10
CA GLY A 45 6.21 -11.18 -2.28
C GLY A 45 5.22 -11.27 -3.44
N GLY A 46 4.69 -12.47 -3.70
CA GLY A 46 3.65 -12.71 -4.71
C GLY A 46 4.04 -12.44 -6.16
N GLN A 47 3.03 -12.41 -7.03
CA GLN A 47 3.20 -12.22 -8.48
C GLN A 47 2.84 -10.81 -8.96
N HIS A 48 2.13 -10.03 -8.13
CA HIS A 48 1.81 -8.65 -8.45
C HIS A 48 3.03 -7.76 -8.21
N VAL A 49 3.35 -6.92 -9.16
CA VAL A 49 4.48 -6.00 -9.10
C VAL A 49 4.04 -4.58 -9.47
N TYR A 50 4.89 -3.59 -9.20
CA TYR A 50 4.73 -2.25 -9.77
C TYR A 50 5.90 -1.94 -10.69
N ALA A 51 5.60 -1.45 -11.88
CA ALA A 51 6.57 -0.75 -12.71
C ALA A 51 6.70 0.69 -12.18
N VAL A 52 7.92 1.15 -11.95
CA VAL A 52 8.21 2.53 -11.54
C VAL A 52 8.92 3.21 -12.70
N VAL A 53 8.32 4.26 -13.25
CA VAL A 53 8.80 4.90 -14.47
C VAL A 53 9.27 6.32 -14.19
N LEU A 54 10.46 6.67 -14.70
CA LEU A 54 10.96 8.03 -14.61
C LEU A 54 10.02 8.99 -15.37
N THR A 55 9.49 9.98 -14.69
CA THR A 55 8.58 10.98 -15.25
C THR A 55 8.90 12.37 -14.73
N LYS A 56 9.07 13.33 -15.65
CA LYS A 56 9.43 14.72 -15.31
C LYS A 56 8.25 15.53 -14.77
N ASN A 57 7.04 15.22 -15.23
CA ASN A 57 5.82 15.98 -14.93
C ASN A 57 4.80 15.04 -14.29
N LYS A 58 5.11 14.57 -13.08
CA LYS A 58 4.20 13.73 -12.36
C LYS A 58 3.20 14.57 -11.56
N GLU A 59 1.92 14.35 -11.83
CA GLU A 59 0.86 14.84 -10.96
C GLU A 59 0.80 14.02 -9.67
N ARG A 60 0.44 14.68 -8.59
CA ARG A 60 0.21 14.03 -7.31
C ARG A 60 -0.91 12.99 -7.43
N MET A 61 -0.68 11.79 -6.91
CA MET A 61 -1.69 10.75 -6.86
C MET A 61 -2.83 11.16 -5.91
N PRO A 62 -4.09 11.22 -6.39
CA PRO A 62 -5.23 11.47 -5.52
C PRO A 62 -5.36 10.39 -4.43
N ARG A 63 -5.85 10.77 -3.27
CA ARG A 63 -6.00 9.88 -2.11
C ARG A 63 -6.76 8.58 -2.41
N CYS A 64 -7.71 8.61 -3.34
CA CYS A 64 -8.51 7.43 -3.73
C CYS A 64 -7.73 6.40 -4.56
N TYR A 65 -6.53 6.72 -5.03
CA TYR A 65 -5.68 5.83 -5.85
C TYR A 65 -4.41 5.41 -5.11
N HIS A 66 -4.49 5.16 -3.81
CA HIS A 66 -3.37 4.72 -2.99
C HIS A 66 -3.00 3.26 -3.20
N ASN A 67 -1.81 2.89 -2.78
CA ASN A 67 -1.27 1.53 -2.81
C ASN A 67 -1.14 1.01 -1.38
N GLY A 68 -1.66 -0.18 -1.10
CA GLY A 68 -1.66 -0.77 0.23
C GLY A 68 -0.36 -1.51 0.56
N LEU A 69 0.15 -1.31 1.77
CA LEU A 69 1.22 -2.06 2.41
C LEU A 69 0.63 -2.73 3.66
N ASP A 70 0.43 -4.03 3.59
CA ASP A 70 -0.18 -4.80 4.67
C ASP A 70 0.86 -5.11 5.77
N VAL A 71 0.47 -4.92 7.02
CA VAL A 71 1.26 -5.26 8.21
C VAL A 71 0.45 -6.17 9.12
N GLU A 72 1.13 -6.85 10.05
CA GLU A 72 0.56 -7.98 10.79
C GLU A 72 -0.47 -7.56 11.85
N SER A 73 -0.40 -6.31 12.34
CA SER A 73 -1.25 -5.84 13.45
C SER A 73 -1.46 -4.34 13.48
N ASP A 74 -2.50 -3.90 14.20
CA ASP A 74 -2.77 -2.48 14.48
C ASP A 74 -1.57 -1.81 15.20
N ALA A 75 -0.87 -2.55 16.06
CA ALA A 75 0.32 -2.06 16.75
C ALA A 75 1.47 -1.76 15.75
N GLU A 76 1.59 -2.54 14.69
CA GLU A 76 2.57 -2.28 13.62
C GLU A 76 2.15 -1.11 12.73
N VAL A 77 0.86 -0.89 12.52
CA VAL A 77 0.36 0.33 11.87
C VAL A 77 0.76 1.56 12.68
N ASP A 78 0.58 1.54 14.01
CA ASP A 78 1.00 2.63 14.89
C ASP A 78 2.52 2.84 14.88
N ALA A 79 3.30 1.77 14.87
CA ALA A 79 4.75 1.83 14.81
C ALA A 79 5.21 2.43 13.46
N ALA A 80 4.63 2.00 12.35
CA ALA A 80 4.89 2.54 11.03
C ALA A 80 4.50 4.03 10.94
N TRP A 81 3.38 4.44 11.52
CA TRP A 81 2.96 5.83 11.58
C TRP A 81 3.97 6.72 12.31
N ARG A 82 4.44 6.27 13.49
CA ARG A 82 5.49 6.98 14.23
C ARG A 82 6.76 7.10 13.40
N LEU A 83 7.21 6.01 12.79
CA LEU A 83 8.40 5.99 11.93
C LEU A 83 8.26 6.97 10.74
N CYS A 84 7.12 6.96 10.04
CA CYS A 84 6.85 7.90 8.95
C CYS A 84 6.89 9.35 9.44
N THR A 85 6.31 9.63 10.62
CA THR A 85 6.28 10.98 11.18
C THR A 85 7.67 11.46 11.57
N GLU A 86 8.46 10.63 12.25
CA GLU A 86 9.82 10.94 12.71
C GLU A 86 10.81 11.12 11.54
N GLN A 87 10.65 10.34 10.48
CA GLN A 87 11.56 10.36 9.33
C GLN A 87 11.01 11.10 8.11
N ALA A 88 9.91 11.82 8.26
CA ALA A 88 9.23 12.51 7.15
C ALA A 88 10.18 13.41 6.36
N GLN A 89 10.99 14.23 7.06
CA GLN A 89 11.94 15.14 6.42
C GLN A 89 13.04 14.38 5.65
N LYS A 90 13.57 13.30 6.22
CA LYS A 90 14.63 12.50 5.58
C LYS A 90 14.16 11.90 4.24
N TRP A 91 12.94 11.41 4.19
CA TRP A 91 12.39 10.70 3.05
C TRP A 91 11.44 11.52 2.17
N GLY A 92 11.24 12.80 2.51
CA GLY A 92 10.31 13.67 1.76
C GLY A 92 8.86 13.23 1.87
N LEU A 93 8.47 12.56 2.98
CA LEU A 93 7.09 12.14 3.18
C LEU A 93 6.23 13.33 3.56
N HIS A 94 5.01 13.35 3.05
CA HIS A 94 4.07 14.42 3.33
C HIS A 94 2.63 13.93 3.46
N GLU A 95 1.76 14.79 4.02
CA GLU A 95 0.33 14.48 4.27
C GLU A 95 0.08 13.16 5.01
N ILE A 96 0.94 12.86 5.98
CA ILE A 96 0.80 11.67 6.83
C ILE A 96 -0.46 11.82 7.68
N THR A 97 -1.47 10.99 7.43
CA THR A 97 -2.72 11.00 8.20
C THR A 97 -2.53 10.29 9.55
N LYS A 98 -3.39 10.58 10.52
CA LYS A 98 -3.44 9.77 11.75
C LYS A 98 -4.06 8.40 11.45
N PRO A 99 -3.58 7.34 12.12
CA PRO A 99 -4.21 6.02 12.06
C PRO A 99 -5.67 6.08 12.47
N SER A 100 -6.52 5.36 11.76
CA SER A 100 -7.95 5.24 12.06
C SER A 100 -8.55 4.00 11.43
N GLU A 101 -9.65 3.54 12.00
CA GLU A 101 -10.44 2.47 11.39
C GLU A 101 -11.15 2.97 10.13
N ARG A 102 -10.96 2.24 9.03
CA ARG A 102 -11.59 2.51 7.73
C ARG A 102 -11.81 1.19 7.00
N HIS A 103 -12.98 1.02 6.42
CA HIS A 103 -13.28 -0.11 5.53
C HIS A 103 -12.96 -1.49 6.14
N GLY A 104 -13.11 -1.64 7.47
CA GLY A 104 -12.79 -2.89 8.16
C GLY A 104 -11.31 -3.11 8.46
N THR A 105 -10.45 -2.14 8.16
CA THR A 105 -9.02 -2.16 8.45
C THR A 105 -8.63 -0.98 9.33
N TYR A 106 -7.55 -1.13 10.09
CA TYR A 106 -6.91 -0.03 10.79
C TYR A 106 -5.75 0.47 9.94
N SER A 107 -5.72 1.75 9.58
CA SER A 107 -4.77 2.24 8.58
C SER A 107 -4.46 3.73 8.70
N PHE A 108 -3.35 4.14 8.06
CA PHE A 108 -3.04 5.53 7.76
C PHE A 108 -2.49 5.67 6.34
N LEU A 109 -2.53 6.91 5.82
CA LEU A 109 -2.03 7.25 4.50
C LEU A 109 -0.86 8.22 4.60
N PHE A 110 0.04 8.15 3.63
CA PHE A 110 1.09 9.15 3.39
C PHE A 110 1.41 9.22 1.89
N TRP A 111 2.08 10.30 1.49
CA TRP A 111 2.65 10.44 0.15
C TRP A 111 4.17 10.42 0.22
N ASP A 112 4.79 9.72 -0.72
CA ASP A 112 6.24 9.73 -0.88
C ASP A 112 6.73 11.00 -1.62
N ALA A 113 8.06 11.18 -1.71
CA ALA A 113 8.69 12.31 -2.40
C ALA A 113 8.31 12.43 -3.89
N ASP A 114 7.84 11.33 -4.46
CA ASP A 114 7.37 11.24 -5.84
C ASP A 114 5.87 11.46 -5.98
N ASP A 115 5.18 11.85 -4.90
CA ASP A 115 3.73 12.03 -4.86
C ASP A 115 2.92 10.75 -5.13
N ASN A 116 3.48 9.56 -4.92
CA ASN A 116 2.70 8.32 -4.86
C ASN A 116 2.04 8.20 -3.48
N ALA A 117 0.76 7.84 -3.47
CA ALA A 117 0.01 7.64 -2.24
C ALA A 117 0.14 6.18 -1.76
N TRP A 118 0.44 6.03 -0.48
CA TRP A 118 0.59 4.76 0.21
C TRP A 118 -0.36 4.66 1.40
N GLU A 119 -0.94 3.50 1.61
CA GLU A 119 -1.69 3.15 2.80
C GLU A 119 -0.96 2.04 3.54
N VAL A 120 -0.63 2.26 4.83
CA VAL A 120 -0.20 1.17 5.70
C VAL A 120 -1.41 0.72 6.49
N LEU A 121 -1.70 -0.59 6.43
CA LEU A 121 -2.93 -1.14 6.99
C LEU A 121 -2.70 -2.52 7.59
N SER A 122 -3.51 -2.86 8.60
CA SER A 122 -3.64 -4.22 9.10
C SER A 122 -4.93 -4.85 8.59
N ASN A 123 -4.79 -6.01 7.94
CA ASN A 123 -5.89 -6.83 7.47
C ASN A 123 -5.98 -8.14 8.27
N PRO A 124 -7.11 -8.83 8.24
CA PRO A 124 -7.16 -10.23 8.61
C PRO A 124 -6.13 -11.05 7.80
N LYS A 125 -5.67 -12.15 8.33
CA LYS A 125 -4.72 -13.04 7.67
C LYS A 125 -5.15 -13.35 6.23
N GLY A 126 -4.25 -13.12 5.27
CA GLY A 126 -4.52 -13.28 3.84
C GLY A 126 -4.91 -11.98 3.11
N GLY A 127 -4.80 -10.83 3.76
CA GLY A 127 -5.14 -9.53 3.18
C GLY A 127 -6.63 -9.45 2.85
N TYR A 128 -6.98 -8.88 1.71
CA TYR A 128 -8.38 -8.72 1.29
C TYR A 128 -9.02 -9.99 0.68
N THR A 129 -8.34 -11.13 0.61
CA THR A 129 -8.88 -12.34 -0.03
C THR A 129 -10.17 -12.84 0.61
N TRP A 130 -10.31 -12.67 1.91
CA TRP A 130 -11.51 -13.03 2.67
C TRP A 130 -12.79 -12.34 2.18
N ILE A 131 -12.70 -11.15 1.53
CA ILE A 131 -13.86 -10.46 0.94
C ILE A 131 -14.46 -11.30 -0.17
N PHE A 132 -13.62 -11.97 -0.97
CA PHE A 132 -14.09 -12.83 -2.07
C PHE A 132 -14.79 -14.10 -1.56
N GLU A 133 -14.44 -14.56 -0.36
CA GLU A 133 -15.14 -15.68 0.30
C GLU A 133 -16.54 -15.28 0.78
N GLN A 134 -16.75 -14.00 1.12
CA GLN A 134 -18.06 -13.47 1.48
C GLN A 134 -18.97 -13.24 0.28
N GLY A 135 -18.42 -13.06 -0.91
CA GLY A 135 -19.18 -12.67 -2.10
C GLY A 135 -19.66 -11.21 -2.07
N ASP A 136 -20.67 -10.92 -2.88
CA ASP A 136 -21.22 -9.56 -2.98
C ASP A 136 -21.87 -9.12 -1.65
N LEU A 137 -21.44 -7.97 -1.15
CA LEU A 137 -21.92 -7.43 0.13
C LEU A 137 -23.18 -6.54 -0.02
N GLU A 138 -23.87 -6.62 -1.15
CA GLU A 138 -25.16 -5.98 -1.47
C GLU A 138 -25.26 -4.49 -1.03
N GLY A 139 -24.24 -3.71 -1.35
CA GLY A 139 -24.18 -2.28 -1.03
C GLY A 139 -23.93 -1.94 0.44
N ARG A 140 -23.84 -2.92 1.32
CA ARG A 140 -23.44 -2.69 2.72
C ARG A 140 -21.93 -2.51 2.85
N GLY A 141 -21.15 -3.02 1.90
CA GLY A 141 -19.71 -2.86 1.80
C GLY A 141 -18.96 -3.01 3.12
N HIS A 142 -17.70 -2.85 3.07
CA HIS A 142 -16.81 -2.79 4.23
C HIS A 142 -16.91 -1.45 5.01
N PHE A 143 -17.95 -0.64 4.80
CA PHE A 143 -18.25 0.59 5.54
C PHE A 143 -19.10 0.35 6.80
N ALA A 144 -19.72 -0.82 6.96
CA ALA A 144 -20.53 -1.09 8.12
C ALA A 144 -19.64 -1.28 9.37
N ARG A 145 -19.95 -0.56 10.45
CA ARG A 145 -19.24 -0.67 11.75
C ARG A 145 -19.15 -2.09 12.27
N ASP A 146 -20.16 -2.90 11.98
CA ASP A 146 -20.27 -4.30 12.39
C ASP A 146 -19.48 -5.26 11.49
N PHE A 147 -18.77 -4.75 10.51
CA PHE A 147 -18.03 -5.58 9.55
C PHE A 147 -16.82 -6.25 10.21
N ARG A 148 -16.08 -5.53 11.06
CA ARG A 148 -14.96 -6.09 11.84
C ARG A 148 -15.41 -7.22 12.76
N ASP A 149 -16.61 -7.13 13.31
CA ASP A 149 -17.16 -8.15 14.21
C ASP A 149 -17.56 -9.43 13.46
N LYS A 150 -17.71 -9.35 12.15
CA LYS A 150 -18.03 -10.48 11.25
C LYS A 150 -16.82 -11.12 10.60
N LEU A 151 -15.63 -10.51 10.76
CA LEU A 151 -14.40 -11.11 10.25
C LEU A 151 -14.09 -12.40 11.01
N PRO A 152 -13.51 -13.41 10.34
CA PRO A 152 -12.97 -14.57 11.02
C PRO A 152 -12.00 -14.09 12.09
N LYS A 153 -12.29 -14.39 13.36
CA LYS A 153 -11.34 -14.10 14.44
C LYS A 153 -10.09 -14.92 14.13
N THR A 154 -9.01 -14.24 13.77
CA THR A 154 -7.73 -14.91 13.64
C THR A 154 -7.40 -15.55 14.96
N GLU A 155 -7.27 -16.87 15.01
CA GLU A 155 -6.66 -17.53 16.15
C GLU A 155 -5.29 -16.89 16.33
N LYS A 156 -5.08 -16.30 17.49
CA LYS A 156 -3.76 -15.76 17.85
C LYS A 156 -2.79 -16.94 17.83
N ALA A 157 -1.85 -16.92 16.87
CA ALA A 157 -0.72 -17.83 16.87
C ALA A 157 0.21 -17.51 18.04
#